data_8933a9e6a3b33688645ab89d4c4bf79d
#
_entry.id   8933a9e6a3b33688645ab89d4c4bf79d
#
_cell.length_a   1.000
_cell.length_b   1.000
_cell.length_c   1.000
_cell.angle_alpha   90.00
_cell.angle_beta   90.00
_cell.angle_gamma   90.00
#
_symmetry.space_group_name_H-M   'P 1'
#
loop_
_entity.id
_entity.type
_entity.pdbx_description
1 polymer ?
#
loop_
_entity_poly.entity_id
_entity_poly.type
_entity_poly.pdbx_seq_one_letter_code
_entity_poly.pdbx_strand_id
1 'polypeptide(L)' 'MNNNVGHKFKVYYCIKKKKSNPVGDIINDFYFQDKLEYVYAKDKHEAVEKFFKNFGFMNVVSKIEQIS' A
#
# COMPACT_ATOMS: atom_id res chain seq x y z
N MET A 1 1.37 -28.53 0.53
CA MET A 1 1.48 -28.04 0.95
C MET A 1 1.23 -27.11 1.26
N ASN A 2 0.92 -26.57 1.69
CA ASN A 2 0.65 -25.60 1.92
C ASN A 2 1.09 -24.98 2.66
N ASN A 3 1.32 -24.30 2.77
CA ASN A 3 1.86 -23.66 3.37
C ASN A 3 1.53 -22.46 3.72
N ASN A 4 0.76 -22.18 3.84
CA ASN A 4 0.28 -21.11 4.16
C ASN A 4 0.22 -20.95 5.42
N VAL A 5 1.15 -20.65 6.01
CA VAL A 5 1.27 -20.47 7.22
C VAL A 5 1.11 -19.13 7.46
N GLY A 6 0.33 -18.50 7.27
CA GLY A 6 0.25 -17.11 7.56
C GLY A 6 -1.16 -16.68 7.74
N HIS A 7 -1.31 -15.45 8.07
CA HIS A 7 -2.60 -14.81 8.18
C HIS A 7 -2.80 -13.87 7.01
N LYS A 8 -4.02 -13.57 6.69
CA LYS A 8 -4.31 -12.64 5.61
C LYS A 8 -4.49 -11.26 6.22
N PHE A 9 -3.75 -10.31 5.67
CA PHE A 9 -3.81 -8.93 6.14
C PHE A 9 -4.32 -8.04 5.02
N LYS A 10 -5.15 -7.09 5.39
CA LYS A 10 -5.66 -6.12 4.45
C LYS A 10 -4.90 -4.83 4.70
N VAL A 11 -4.21 -4.34 3.69
CA VAL A 11 -3.39 -3.15 3.82
C VAL A 11 -4.05 -2.00 3.09
N TYR A 12 -4.39 -0.97 3.84
CA TYR A 12 -4.94 0.25 3.28
C TYR A 12 -3.79 1.24 3.13
N TYR A 13 -3.60 1.74 1.95
CA TYR A 13 -2.50 2.66 1.70
C TYR A 13 -2.89 3.71 0.67
N CYS A 14 -2.10 4.76 0.59
CA CYS A 14 -2.31 5.82 -0.36
C CYS A 14 -1.09 5.99 -1.22
N ILE A 15 -1.28 6.34 -2.46
CA ILE A 15 -0.18 6.71 -3.32
C ILE A 15 -0.36 8.16 -3.70
N LYS A 16 0.77 8.87 -3.76
CA LYS A 16 0.75 10.28 -4.13
C LYS A 16 0.86 10.37 -5.64
N LYS A 17 -0.08 11.02 -6.26
CA LYS A 17 -0.08 11.20 -7.69
C LYS A 17 -0.04 12.67 -8.05
N LYS A 18 0.66 12.98 -9.12
CA LYS A 18 0.74 14.33 -9.59
C LYS A 18 -0.43 14.60 -10.51
N LYS A 19 -1.10 15.72 -10.26
CA LYS A 19 -2.22 16.08 -11.05
C LYS A 19 -1.74 16.59 -12.39
N SER A 20 -2.32 16.10 -13.44
CA SER A 20 -1.96 16.53 -14.77
C SER A 20 -2.55 17.89 -15.05
N ASN A 21 -1.76 18.79 -15.54
CA ASN A 21 -2.24 20.11 -15.87
C ASN A 21 -2.04 20.37 -17.36
N PRO A 22 -3.07 20.35 -18.13
CA PRO A 22 -2.95 20.50 -19.57
C PRO A 22 -2.51 21.91 -19.99
N VAL A 23 -2.57 22.86 -19.11
CA VAL A 23 -2.17 24.20 -19.46
C VAL A 23 -0.68 24.44 -19.27
N GLY A 24 0.01 23.46 -18.85
CA GLY A 24 1.44 23.60 -18.69
C GLY A 24 1.86 24.42 -17.51
N ASP A 25 1.00 24.64 -16.55
CA ASP A 25 1.37 25.40 -15.47
C ASP A 25 2.21 24.64 -14.56
N ILE A 26 3.00 25.26 -13.81
CA ILE A 26 3.88 24.62 -12.97
C ILE A 26 3.27 24.40 -11.67
N ILE A 27 2.05 24.25 -11.57
CA ILE A 27 1.44 24.06 -10.30
C ILE A 27 1.69 22.66 -9.85
N ASN A 28 2.31 22.49 -8.72
CA ASN A 28 2.59 21.19 -8.20
C ASN A 28 1.38 20.73 -7.42
N ASP A 29 0.36 20.33 -8.13
CA ASP A 29 -0.82 19.82 -7.49
C ASP A 29 -0.70 18.34 -7.37
N PHE A 30 -0.81 17.84 -6.18
CA PHE A 30 -0.75 16.43 -5.91
C PHE A 30 -2.04 15.99 -5.26
N TYR A 31 -2.39 14.75 -5.42
CA TYR A 31 -3.50 14.16 -4.70
C TYR A 31 -3.14 12.76 -4.26
N PHE A 32 -3.83 12.25 -3.25
CA PHE A 32 -3.57 10.91 -2.77
C PHE A 32 -4.70 10.01 -3.23
N GLN A 33 -4.33 8.86 -3.74
CA GLN A 33 -5.30 7.88 -4.17
C GLN A 33 -5.27 6.72 -3.20
N ASP A 34 -6.42 6.38 -2.64
CA ASP A 34 -6.52 5.27 -1.71
C ASP A 34 -6.46 3.95 -2.45
N LYS A 35 -5.69 3.04 -1.93
CA LYS A 35 -5.52 1.72 -2.52
C LYS A 35 -5.66 0.66 -1.44
N LEU A 36 -5.86 -0.55 -1.88
CA LEU A 36 -6.06 -1.66 -0.99
C LEU A 36 -5.34 -2.88 -1.56
N GLU A 37 -4.60 -3.58 -0.72
CA GLU A 37 -3.93 -4.81 -1.10
C GLU A 37 -4.05 -5.84 0.00
N TYR A 38 -3.92 -7.10 -0.36
CA TYR A 38 -3.92 -8.18 0.59
C TYR A 38 -2.52 -8.80 0.65
N VAL A 39 -2.06 -9.06 1.85
CA VAL A 39 -0.74 -9.63 2.04
C VAL A 39 -0.88 -10.80 3.01
N TYR A 40 -0.20 -11.90 2.72
CA TYR A 40 -0.17 -13.04 3.61
C TYR A 40 1.15 -13.03 4.37
N ALA A 41 1.08 -13.08 5.68
CA ALA A 41 2.24 -13.01 6.52
C ALA A 41 1.95 -13.66 7.87
N LYS A 42 2.97 -13.98 8.61
CA LYS A 42 2.75 -14.63 9.90
C LYS A 42 2.33 -13.63 10.97
N ASP A 43 2.69 -12.38 10.82
CA ASP A 43 2.25 -11.34 11.74
C ASP A 43 2.21 -9.99 11.03
N LYS A 44 1.76 -8.98 11.74
CA LYS A 44 1.59 -7.65 11.18
C LYS A 44 2.91 -7.05 10.73
N HIS A 45 3.97 -7.27 11.48
CA HIS A 45 5.29 -6.74 11.15
C HIS A 45 5.77 -7.31 9.81
N GLU A 46 5.62 -8.60 9.64
CA GLU A 46 6.01 -9.23 8.39
C GLU A 46 5.13 -8.76 7.24
N ALA A 47 3.85 -8.50 7.52
CA ALA A 47 2.94 -7.99 6.49
C ALA A 47 3.42 -6.63 5.97
N VAL A 48 3.85 -5.76 6.86
CA VAL A 48 4.38 -4.46 6.49
C VAL A 48 5.65 -4.62 5.65
N GLU A 49 6.54 -5.49 6.08
CA GLU A 49 7.78 -5.72 5.36
C GLU A 49 7.52 -6.24 3.95
N LYS A 50 6.62 -7.20 3.83
CA LYS A 50 6.28 -7.77 2.53
C LYS A 50 5.62 -6.73 1.64
N PHE A 51 4.78 -5.90 2.22
CA PHE A 51 4.11 -4.86 1.46
C PHE A 51 5.14 -3.90 0.84
N PHE A 52 6.07 -3.40 1.64
CA PHE A 52 7.06 -2.47 1.14
C PHE A 52 8.02 -3.13 0.15
N LYS A 53 8.32 -4.39 0.35
CA LYS A 53 9.19 -5.10 -0.56
C LYS A 53 8.55 -5.25 -1.94
N ASN A 54 7.25 -5.49 -1.99
CA ASN A 54 6.56 -5.71 -3.24
C ASN A 54 6.07 -4.44 -3.91
N PHE A 55 5.70 -3.43 -3.13
CA PHE A 55 5.10 -2.22 -3.67
C PHE A 55 5.95 -0.97 -3.48
N GLY A 56 7.05 -1.08 -2.76
CA GLY A 56 7.97 0.04 -2.60
C GLY A 56 7.69 0.91 -1.39
N PHE A 57 8.68 1.72 -1.03
CA PHE A 57 8.57 2.53 0.15
C PHE A 57 7.89 3.87 -0.08
N MET A 58 7.52 4.14 -1.31
CA MET A 58 6.90 5.42 -1.63
C MET A 58 5.43 5.49 -1.24
N ASN A 59 4.87 4.38 -0.85
CA ASN A 59 3.47 4.32 -0.47
C ASN A 59 3.30 4.62 1.01
N VAL A 60 2.20 5.24 1.35
CA VAL A 60 1.91 5.58 2.74
C VAL A 60 0.85 4.62 3.25
N VAL A 61 1.22 3.78 4.17
CA VAL A 61 0.28 2.82 4.76
C VAL A 61 -0.53 3.53 5.82
N SER A 62 -1.83 3.50 5.69
CA SER A 62 -2.70 4.14 6.65
C SER A 62 -3.26 3.16 7.66
N LYS A 63 -3.45 1.93 7.30
CA LYS A 63 -4.02 0.95 8.22
C LYS A 63 -3.69 -0.46 7.76
N ILE A 64 -3.49 -1.35 8.70
CA ILE A 64 -3.35 -2.77 8.40
C ILE A 64 -4.31 -3.52 9.30
N GLU A 65 -5.08 -4.41 8.69
CA GLU A 65 -6.09 -5.15 9.42
C GLU A 65 -5.92 -6.64 9.17
N GLN A 66 -5.86 -7.40 10.22
CA GLN A 66 -5.77 -8.86 10.08
C GLN A 66 -7.17 -9.40 9.91
N ILE A 67 -7.40 -10.12 8.83
CA ILE A 67 -8.72 -10.63 8.55
C ILE A 67 -8.82 -12.14 8.61
N SER A 68 -7.74 -12.83 8.86
CA SER A 68 -7.86 -14.27 9.08
C SER A 68 -6.76 -14.83 9.96
#